data_5dd6e83a9a4e07bc3377ed4ea9d2b821
#
_entry.id   5dd6e83a9a4e07bc3377ed4ea9d2b821
#
_cell.length_a   1.000
_cell.length_b   1.000
_cell.length_c   1.000
_cell.angle_alpha   90.00
_cell.angle_beta   90.00
_cell.angle_gamma   90.00
#
_symmetry.space_group_name_H-M   'P 1'
#
loop_
_entity.id
_entity.type
_entity.pdbx_description
1 polymer ?
#
loop_
_entity_poly.entity_id
_entity_poly.type
_entity_poly.pdbx_seq_one_letter_code
_entity_poly.pdbx_strand_id
1 'polypeptide(L)'
;LFFMNRKMREVLALEQEILLMSTGDLTHPVPQYSKDEIGILANELNHLRISLNENIVCEQESRKANQDLITALSHDLRTPLTILTGYLEVLKLGRTPEKQEDYLDRCLKKASDIKELTDQMFSYALVSEEQETPDMSWLSTDYIFQCIQENCDFISLAGFTTNVKIPEVTGILLSDKTMINRIFTNLFSNILKYGDKGTPVIIRSSVRKQRFTVTVSNAIKQEHSDVGSSNIGLRNVQRMMQMMDGEMLLTKKTSSDSPGTHNISQKTISAFASENVSGVFEVTL
;
A
#
# COMPACT_ATOMS: atom_id res chain seq x y z
N LEU A 1 -45.22 -17.91 -43.36
CA LEU A 1 -44.02 -17.43 -44.08
C LEU A 1 -43.68 -15.99 -43.73
N PHE A 2 -44.58 -15.03 -43.76
CA PHE A 2 -44.34 -13.61 -43.49
C PHE A 2 -43.83 -13.33 -42.05
N PHE A 3 -44.45 -13.98 -41.03
CA PHE A 3 -44.04 -13.88 -39.63
C PHE A 3 -42.62 -14.42 -39.41
N MET A 4 -42.29 -15.58 -39.99
CA MET A 4 -40.97 -16.20 -39.90
C MET A 4 -39.89 -15.33 -40.54
N ASN A 5 -40.15 -14.73 -41.71
CA ASN A 5 -39.21 -13.83 -42.36
C ASN A 5 -38.97 -12.54 -41.58
N ARG A 6 -39.97 -12.04 -40.84
CA ARG A 6 -39.84 -10.90 -39.95
C ARG A 6 -38.92 -11.22 -38.79
N LYS A 7 -39.15 -12.36 -38.13
CA LYS A 7 -38.33 -12.81 -36.97
C LYS A 7 -36.90 -13.08 -37.38
N MET A 8 -36.69 -13.70 -38.55
CA MET A 8 -35.32 -13.90 -39.05
C MET A 8 -34.56 -12.58 -39.25
N ARG A 9 -35.26 -11.52 -39.75
CA ARG A 9 -34.63 -10.21 -39.88
C ARG A 9 -34.26 -9.55 -38.57
N GLU A 10 -35.09 -9.72 -37.52
CA GLU A 10 -34.78 -9.24 -36.16
C GLU A 10 -33.54 -9.94 -35.61
N VAL A 11 -33.40 -11.25 -35.78
CA VAL A 11 -32.22 -12.03 -35.36
C VAL A 11 -30.94 -11.58 -36.12
N LEU A 12 -31.04 -11.41 -37.46
CA LEU A 12 -29.91 -10.94 -38.27
C LEU A 12 -29.46 -9.52 -37.89
N ALA A 13 -30.40 -8.66 -37.49
CA ALA A 13 -30.06 -7.33 -36.97
C ALA A 13 -29.31 -7.39 -35.64
N LEU A 14 -29.73 -8.25 -34.74
CA LEU A 14 -28.98 -8.47 -33.46
C LEU A 14 -27.60 -9.06 -33.72
N GLU A 15 -27.45 -9.98 -34.66
CA GLU A 15 -26.15 -10.54 -35.06
C GLU A 15 -25.21 -9.43 -35.54
N GLN A 16 -25.69 -8.52 -36.37
CA GLN A 16 -24.90 -7.39 -36.86
C GLN A 16 -24.46 -6.45 -35.70
N GLU A 17 -25.36 -6.15 -34.75
CA GLU A 17 -25.02 -5.33 -33.61
C GLU A 17 -23.99 -6.03 -32.69
N ILE A 18 -24.12 -7.33 -32.45
CA ILE A 18 -23.11 -8.10 -31.71
C ILE A 18 -21.75 -8.06 -32.41
N LEU A 19 -21.73 -8.14 -33.73
CA LEU A 19 -20.51 -8.06 -34.51
C LEU A 19 -19.86 -6.68 -34.36
N LEU A 20 -20.64 -5.59 -34.46
CA LEU A 20 -20.15 -4.23 -34.21
C LEU A 20 -19.59 -4.07 -32.78
N MET A 21 -20.31 -4.55 -31.78
CA MET A 21 -19.84 -4.54 -30.39
C MET A 21 -18.52 -5.33 -30.22
N SER A 22 -18.36 -6.45 -30.91
CA SER A 22 -17.14 -7.26 -30.88
C SER A 22 -15.92 -6.55 -31.49
N THR A 23 -16.11 -5.62 -32.39
CA THR A 23 -15.02 -4.77 -32.94
C THR A 23 -14.70 -3.55 -32.07
N GLY A 24 -15.42 -3.38 -30.94
CA GLY A 24 -15.23 -2.28 -29.99
C GLY A 24 -16.13 -1.07 -30.23
N ASP A 25 -17.00 -1.12 -31.22
CA ASP A 25 -17.99 -0.04 -31.46
C ASP A 25 -19.21 -0.26 -30.55
N LEU A 26 -19.27 0.47 -29.47
CA LEU A 26 -20.35 0.48 -28.48
C LEU A 26 -21.25 1.72 -28.60
N THR A 27 -21.09 2.53 -29.65
CA THR A 27 -21.80 3.80 -29.79
C THR A 27 -23.25 3.64 -30.19
N HIS A 28 -23.59 2.55 -30.91
CA HIS A 28 -24.92 2.32 -31.46
C HIS A 28 -25.81 1.54 -30.44
N PRO A 29 -27.02 2.04 -30.13
CA PRO A 29 -27.95 1.30 -29.29
C PRO A 29 -28.52 0.08 -30.02
N VAL A 30 -28.64 -1.03 -29.35
CA VAL A 30 -29.28 -2.25 -29.88
C VAL A 30 -30.78 -1.97 -30.13
N PRO A 31 -31.27 -2.07 -31.38
CA PRO A 31 -32.66 -1.76 -31.68
C PRO A 31 -33.62 -2.84 -31.18
N GLN A 32 -34.67 -2.40 -30.48
CA GLN A 32 -35.73 -3.28 -29.99
C GLN A 32 -36.95 -3.24 -30.96
N TYR A 33 -37.16 -4.30 -31.71
CA TYR A 33 -38.23 -4.38 -32.69
C TYR A 33 -39.51 -5.07 -32.21
N SER A 34 -39.44 -5.83 -31.15
CA SER A 34 -40.56 -6.65 -30.65
C SER A 34 -40.59 -6.66 -29.13
N LYS A 35 -41.74 -7.15 -28.55
CA LYS A 35 -41.92 -7.31 -27.10
C LYS A 35 -41.94 -8.78 -26.71
N ASP A 36 -41.47 -9.67 -27.55
CA ASP A 36 -41.31 -11.09 -27.30
C ASP A 36 -39.90 -11.45 -26.81
N GLU A 37 -39.54 -12.72 -26.83
CA GLU A 37 -38.25 -13.24 -26.37
C GLU A 37 -37.04 -12.57 -27.08
N ILE A 38 -37.22 -12.25 -28.37
CA ILE A 38 -36.17 -11.55 -29.16
C ILE A 38 -36.05 -10.11 -28.71
N GLY A 39 -37.15 -9.46 -28.37
CA GLY A 39 -37.12 -8.09 -27.82
C GLY A 39 -36.54 -8.02 -26.43
N ILE A 40 -36.78 -9.05 -25.59
CA ILE A 40 -36.12 -9.17 -24.28
C ILE A 40 -34.61 -9.34 -24.46
N LEU A 41 -34.18 -10.23 -25.36
CA LEU A 41 -32.77 -10.43 -25.66
C LEU A 41 -32.09 -9.15 -26.18
N ALA A 42 -32.75 -8.39 -27.05
CA ALA A 42 -32.26 -7.11 -27.53
C ALA A 42 -32.03 -6.09 -26.38
N ASN A 43 -32.97 -6.07 -25.42
CA ASN A 43 -32.85 -5.22 -24.25
C ASN A 43 -31.67 -5.62 -23.36
N GLU A 44 -31.50 -6.91 -23.08
CA GLU A 44 -30.37 -7.41 -22.28
C GLU A 44 -29.02 -7.14 -22.97
N LEU A 45 -28.95 -7.31 -24.29
CA LEU A 45 -27.76 -6.94 -25.06
C LEU A 45 -27.46 -5.43 -24.99
N ASN A 46 -28.50 -4.59 -25.02
CA ASN A 46 -28.28 -3.15 -24.88
C ASN A 46 -27.82 -2.78 -23.45
N HIS A 47 -28.33 -3.43 -22.41
CA HIS A 47 -27.80 -3.26 -21.04
C HIS A 47 -26.34 -3.68 -20.94
N LEU A 48 -25.98 -4.82 -21.53
CA LEU A 48 -24.59 -5.29 -21.57
C LEU A 48 -23.68 -4.29 -22.28
N ARG A 49 -24.14 -3.75 -23.44
CA ARG A 49 -23.42 -2.72 -24.18
C ARG A 49 -23.16 -1.48 -23.33
N ILE A 50 -24.18 -0.99 -22.61
CA ILE A 50 -24.05 0.18 -21.74
C ILE A 50 -23.02 -0.10 -20.64
N SER A 51 -23.15 -1.22 -19.94
CA SER A 51 -22.21 -1.60 -18.88
C SER A 51 -20.77 -1.76 -19.37
N LEU A 52 -20.57 -2.34 -20.55
CA LEU A 52 -19.24 -2.44 -21.19
C LEU A 52 -18.67 -1.05 -21.51
N ASN A 53 -19.49 -0.16 -22.07
CA ASN A 53 -19.06 1.18 -22.39
C ASN A 53 -18.69 1.99 -21.15
N GLU A 54 -19.49 1.91 -20.07
CA GLU A 54 -19.21 2.56 -18.79
C GLU A 54 -17.91 2.02 -18.18
N ASN A 55 -17.67 0.71 -18.20
CA ASN A 55 -16.44 0.11 -17.71
C ASN A 55 -15.21 0.59 -18.52
N ILE A 56 -15.31 0.65 -19.86
CA ILE A 56 -14.20 1.13 -20.70
C ILE A 56 -13.89 2.60 -20.42
N VAL A 57 -14.92 3.45 -20.30
CA VAL A 57 -14.73 4.87 -19.97
C VAL A 57 -14.07 5.02 -18.60
N CYS A 58 -14.57 4.32 -17.58
CA CYS A 58 -14.00 4.35 -16.24
C CYS A 58 -12.53 3.86 -16.22
N GLU A 59 -12.22 2.80 -16.97
CA GLU A 59 -10.85 2.31 -17.12
C GLU A 59 -9.93 3.33 -17.81
N GLN A 60 -10.41 3.98 -18.88
CA GLN A 60 -9.64 5.02 -19.58
C GLN A 60 -9.38 6.23 -18.70
N GLU A 61 -10.38 6.69 -17.93
CA GLU A 61 -10.22 7.80 -16.97
C GLU A 61 -9.21 7.44 -15.88
N SER A 62 -9.28 6.24 -15.34
CA SER A 62 -8.34 5.74 -14.34
C SER A 62 -6.91 5.66 -14.89
N ARG A 63 -6.73 5.11 -16.09
CA ARG A 63 -5.42 5.06 -16.77
C ARG A 63 -4.85 6.45 -17.03
N LYS A 64 -5.69 7.38 -17.48
CA LYS A 64 -5.28 8.77 -17.72
C LYS A 64 -4.84 9.45 -16.42
N ALA A 65 -5.62 9.33 -15.35
CA ALA A 65 -5.29 9.87 -14.04
C ALA A 65 -3.95 9.32 -13.52
N ASN A 66 -3.70 8.02 -13.70
CA ASN A 66 -2.41 7.40 -13.37
C ASN A 66 -1.25 7.97 -14.21
N GLN A 67 -1.44 8.15 -15.51
CA GLN A 67 -0.41 8.71 -16.40
C GLN A 67 -0.07 10.15 -16.02
N ASP A 68 -1.09 10.97 -15.78
CA ASP A 68 -0.93 12.38 -15.38
C ASP A 68 -0.19 12.46 -14.04
N LEU A 69 -0.52 11.60 -13.08
CA LEU A 69 0.17 11.50 -11.80
C LEU A 69 1.63 11.12 -11.94
N ILE A 70 1.95 10.04 -12.70
CA ILE A 70 3.34 9.61 -12.94
C ILE A 70 4.15 10.73 -13.55
N THR A 71 3.55 11.48 -14.49
CA THR A 71 4.19 12.62 -15.13
C THR A 71 4.49 13.74 -14.14
N ALA A 72 3.52 14.14 -13.32
CA ALA A 72 3.67 15.15 -12.29
C ALA A 72 4.75 14.76 -11.27
N LEU A 73 4.68 13.54 -10.73
CA LEU A 73 5.65 13.02 -9.76
C LEU A 73 7.06 12.93 -10.34
N SER A 74 7.20 12.54 -11.62
CA SER A 74 8.51 12.49 -12.28
C SER A 74 9.15 13.88 -12.40
N HIS A 75 8.33 14.91 -12.63
CA HIS A 75 8.79 16.31 -12.62
C HIS A 75 9.21 16.75 -11.22
N ASP A 76 8.39 16.45 -10.22
CA ASP A 76 8.62 16.86 -8.83
C ASP A 76 9.80 16.13 -8.17
N LEU A 77 10.11 14.90 -8.61
CA LEU A 77 11.31 14.16 -8.21
C LEU A 77 12.58 14.72 -8.87
N ARG A 78 12.51 15.13 -10.14
CA ARG A 78 13.68 15.63 -10.87
C ARG A 78 14.29 16.87 -10.22
N THR A 79 13.47 17.79 -9.74
CA THR A 79 13.91 19.05 -9.12
C THR A 79 14.77 18.83 -7.89
N PRO A 80 14.34 18.14 -6.81
CA PRO A 80 15.16 17.91 -5.64
C PRO A 80 16.37 17.03 -5.93
N LEU A 81 16.29 16.10 -6.88
CA LEU A 81 17.40 15.26 -7.31
C LEU A 81 18.51 16.10 -7.98
N THR A 82 18.15 17.02 -8.87
CA THR A 82 19.10 17.92 -9.51
C THR A 82 19.80 18.81 -8.49
N ILE A 83 19.06 19.34 -7.51
CA ILE A 83 19.62 20.17 -6.44
C ILE A 83 20.57 19.35 -5.57
N LEU A 84 20.18 18.11 -5.18
CA LEU A 84 21.01 17.20 -4.41
C LEU A 84 22.34 16.91 -5.12
N THR A 85 22.25 16.57 -6.43
CA THR A 85 23.44 16.30 -7.25
C THR A 85 24.34 17.53 -7.31
N GLY A 86 23.78 18.73 -7.49
CA GLY A 86 24.54 19.97 -7.49
C GLY A 86 25.29 20.24 -6.19
N TYR A 87 24.67 20.02 -5.02
CA TYR A 87 25.36 20.15 -3.73
C TYR A 87 26.47 19.10 -3.57
N LEU A 88 26.26 17.86 -3.99
CA LEU A 88 27.27 16.81 -3.93
C LEU A 88 28.46 17.13 -4.86
N GLU A 89 28.22 17.70 -6.03
CA GLU A 89 29.30 18.15 -6.93
C GLU A 89 30.12 19.28 -6.31
N VAL A 90 29.48 20.27 -5.68
CA VAL A 90 30.17 21.35 -4.96
C VAL A 90 31.02 20.80 -3.80
N LEU A 91 30.48 19.86 -3.03
CA LEU A 91 31.20 19.17 -1.95
C LEU A 91 32.42 18.40 -2.48
N LYS A 92 32.26 17.70 -3.61
CA LYS A 92 33.35 16.94 -4.27
C LYS A 92 34.47 17.84 -4.75
N LEU A 93 34.16 19.07 -5.19
CA LEU A 93 35.17 20.04 -5.64
C LEU A 93 35.97 20.63 -4.50
N GLY A 94 35.56 20.52 -3.24
CA GLY A 94 36.30 20.98 -2.06
C GLY A 94 36.55 22.48 -1.98
N ARG A 95 35.85 23.29 -2.77
CA ARG A 95 36.14 24.75 -2.92
C ARG A 95 35.61 25.62 -1.77
N THR A 96 34.78 25.05 -0.87
CA THR A 96 34.15 25.80 0.23
C THR A 96 34.15 24.99 1.51
N PRO A 97 35.31 24.76 2.15
CA PRO A 97 35.39 23.94 3.37
C PRO A 97 34.54 24.50 4.52
N GLU A 98 34.41 25.84 4.62
CA GLU A 98 33.61 26.50 5.66
C GLU A 98 32.09 26.26 5.55
N LYS A 99 31.60 25.82 4.40
CA LYS A 99 30.16 25.52 4.13
C LYS A 99 29.88 24.05 3.94
N GLN A 100 30.83 23.19 4.24
CA GLN A 100 30.68 21.75 3.97
C GLN A 100 29.53 21.13 4.78
N GLU A 101 29.40 21.51 6.04
CA GLU A 101 28.33 21.03 6.93
C GLU A 101 26.94 21.52 6.46
N ASP A 102 26.82 22.82 6.08
CA ASP A 102 25.57 23.38 5.53
C ASP A 102 25.14 22.66 4.23
N TYR A 103 26.11 22.36 3.34
CA TYR A 103 25.78 21.60 2.12
C TYR A 103 25.40 20.15 2.38
N LEU A 104 26.00 19.49 3.38
CA LEU A 104 25.61 18.16 3.81
C LEU A 104 24.19 18.15 4.38
N ASP A 105 23.85 19.10 5.23
CA ASP A 105 22.49 19.24 5.78
C ASP A 105 21.46 19.47 4.68
N ARG A 106 21.79 20.29 3.69
CA ARG A 106 20.92 20.50 2.51
C ARG A 106 20.75 19.23 1.67
N CYS A 107 21.82 18.44 1.51
CA CYS A 107 21.76 17.15 0.85
C CYS A 107 20.83 16.19 1.60
N LEU A 108 20.98 16.08 2.92
CA LEU A 108 20.12 15.24 3.76
C LEU A 108 18.65 15.67 3.69
N LYS A 109 18.39 16.99 3.73
CA LYS A 109 17.03 17.52 3.56
C LYS A 109 16.44 17.15 2.20
N LYS A 110 17.21 17.32 1.09
CA LYS A 110 16.73 16.97 -0.25
C LYS A 110 16.54 15.47 -0.44
N ALA A 111 17.38 14.64 0.17
CA ALA A 111 17.17 13.19 0.20
C ALA A 111 15.88 12.81 0.95
N SER A 112 15.56 13.51 2.04
CA SER A 112 14.29 13.34 2.77
C SER A 112 13.08 13.76 1.93
N ASP A 113 13.15 14.90 1.22
CA ASP A 113 12.10 15.38 0.32
C ASP A 113 11.82 14.34 -0.80
N ILE A 114 12.88 13.78 -1.41
CA ILE A 114 12.76 12.72 -2.44
C ILE A 114 12.09 11.47 -1.86
N LYS A 115 12.49 11.06 -0.65
CA LYS A 115 11.89 9.91 0.02
C LYS A 115 10.39 10.13 0.26
N GLU A 116 9.99 11.31 0.72
CA GLU A 116 8.58 11.62 0.95
C GLU A 116 7.76 11.59 -0.35
N LEU A 117 8.29 12.14 -1.45
CA LEU A 117 7.66 12.09 -2.77
C LEU A 117 7.53 10.65 -3.28
N THR A 118 8.56 9.82 -3.07
CA THR A 118 8.52 8.40 -3.45
C THR A 118 7.52 7.61 -2.60
N ASP A 119 7.42 7.90 -1.31
CA ASP A 119 6.42 7.29 -0.42
C ASP A 119 4.99 7.69 -0.84
N GLN A 120 4.77 8.94 -1.27
CA GLN A 120 3.50 9.42 -1.82
C GLN A 120 3.16 8.73 -3.14
N MET A 121 4.11 8.66 -4.08
CA MET A 121 3.97 7.94 -5.36
C MET A 121 3.57 6.48 -5.14
N PHE A 122 4.26 5.81 -4.21
CA PHE A 122 3.99 4.42 -3.88
C PHE A 122 2.59 4.23 -3.29
N SER A 123 2.15 5.16 -2.44
CA SER A 123 0.79 5.15 -1.86
C SER A 123 -0.28 5.28 -2.92
N TYR A 124 -0.02 6.09 -3.94
CA TYR A 124 -0.96 6.32 -5.02
C TYR A 124 -1.01 5.15 -6.00
N ALA A 125 0.14 4.57 -6.35
CA ALA A 125 0.22 3.36 -7.17
C ALA A 125 -0.54 2.19 -6.52
N LEU A 126 -0.40 2.01 -5.21
CA LEU A 126 -1.16 1.00 -4.46
C LEU A 126 -2.68 1.25 -4.41
N VAL A 127 -3.14 2.50 -4.54
CA VAL A 127 -4.58 2.82 -4.63
C VAL A 127 -5.13 2.52 -6.02
N SER A 128 -4.33 2.70 -7.06
CA SER A 128 -4.74 2.57 -8.47
C SER A 128 -4.62 1.15 -9.02
N GLU A 129 -3.75 0.32 -8.45
CA GLU A 129 -3.61 -1.08 -8.85
C GLU A 129 -4.52 -1.98 -7.98
N GLU A 130 -5.77 -2.14 -8.40
CA GLU A 130 -6.67 -3.22 -7.91
C GLU A 130 -6.12 -4.63 -8.21
N GLN A 131 -4.91 -4.77 -8.77
CA GLN A 131 -4.39 -6.01 -9.36
C GLN A 131 -2.97 -6.41 -8.94
N GLU A 132 -2.35 -5.85 -7.90
CA GLU A 132 -1.20 -6.55 -7.31
C GLU A 132 -1.71 -7.83 -6.63
N THR A 133 -1.73 -8.95 -7.37
CA THR A 133 -1.89 -10.27 -6.75
C THR A 133 -0.61 -10.57 -5.97
N PRO A 134 -0.69 -10.79 -4.64
CA PRO A 134 0.50 -11.12 -3.86
C PRO A 134 1.13 -12.41 -4.37
N ASP A 135 2.46 -12.45 -4.49
CA ASP A 135 3.21 -13.67 -4.81
C ASP A 135 3.31 -14.55 -3.55
N MET A 136 2.22 -15.27 -3.29
CA MET A 136 2.06 -16.06 -2.08
C MET A 136 2.96 -17.30 -2.12
N SER A 137 3.88 -17.39 -1.17
CA SER A 137 4.81 -18.50 -1.00
C SER A 137 4.89 -18.94 0.47
N TRP A 138 5.31 -20.21 0.69
CA TRP A 138 5.53 -20.71 2.04
C TRP A 138 6.85 -20.14 2.61
N LEU A 139 6.71 -19.24 3.58
CA LEU A 139 7.83 -18.59 4.27
C LEU A 139 8.05 -19.22 5.65
N SER A 140 9.30 -19.44 6.02
CA SER A 140 9.67 -19.77 7.40
C SER A 140 9.50 -18.54 8.30
N THR A 141 9.06 -18.76 9.53
CA THR A 141 9.07 -17.73 10.58
C THR A 141 10.48 -17.18 10.84
N ASP A 142 11.52 -17.97 10.58
CA ASP A 142 12.92 -17.52 10.69
C ASP A 142 13.24 -16.36 9.74
N TYR A 143 12.66 -16.36 8.53
CA TYR A 143 12.79 -15.24 7.61
C TYR A 143 12.21 -13.95 8.20
N ILE A 144 11.05 -14.06 8.85
CA ILE A 144 10.41 -12.91 9.50
C ILE A 144 11.25 -12.41 10.67
N PHE A 145 11.81 -13.33 11.46
CA PHE A 145 12.69 -12.97 12.56
C PHE A 145 13.96 -12.29 12.07
N GLN A 146 14.52 -12.74 10.95
CA GLN A 146 15.64 -12.07 10.29
C GLN A 146 15.27 -10.65 9.86
N CYS A 147 14.13 -10.45 9.19
CA CYS A 147 13.66 -9.11 8.82
C CYS A 147 13.47 -8.19 10.04
N ILE A 148 12.94 -8.72 11.15
CA ILE A 148 12.80 -7.97 12.40
C ILE A 148 14.17 -7.59 12.95
N GLN A 149 15.13 -8.52 12.99
CA GLN A 149 16.47 -8.29 13.52
C GLN A 149 17.23 -7.24 12.71
N GLU A 150 17.22 -7.34 11.38
CA GLU A 150 17.85 -6.34 10.48
C GLU A 150 17.30 -4.93 10.72
N ASN A 151 15.99 -4.80 10.89
CA ASN A 151 15.35 -3.51 11.20
C ASN A 151 15.66 -3.05 12.63
N CYS A 152 15.76 -3.95 13.61
CA CYS A 152 16.20 -3.62 14.98
C CYS A 152 17.63 -3.08 15.00
N ASP A 153 18.55 -3.71 14.27
CA ASP A 153 19.93 -3.27 14.15
C ASP A 153 19.98 -1.86 13.53
N PHE A 154 19.17 -1.61 12.51
CA PHE A 154 19.09 -0.30 11.86
C PHE A 154 18.60 0.80 12.83
N ILE A 155 17.52 0.59 13.60
CA ILE A 155 17.06 1.61 14.56
C ILE A 155 18.01 1.75 15.76
N SER A 156 18.75 0.69 16.11
CA SER A 156 19.78 0.74 17.16
C SER A 156 20.93 1.67 16.77
N LEU A 157 21.36 1.68 15.51
CA LEU A 157 22.33 2.65 14.97
C LEU A 157 21.81 4.09 15.08
N ALA A 158 20.51 4.29 15.00
CA ALA A 158 19.87 5.60 15.19
C ALA A 158 19.68 5.98 16.68
N GLY A 159 20.12 5.15 17.62
CA GLY A 159 20.10 5.40 19.08
C GLY A 159 18.84 4.95 19.79
N PHE A 160 18.04 4.05 19.21
CA PHE A 160 16.92 3.40 19.89
C PHE A 160 17.40 2.15 20.63
N THR A 161 16.79 1.85 21.78
CA THR A 161 16.95 0.56 22.45
C THR A 161 15.82 -0.36 22.05
N THR A 162 16.11 -1.64 21.81
CA THR A 162 15.12 -2.65 21.42
C THR A 162 15.00 -3.74 22.47
N ASN A 163 13.79 -4.24 22.73
CA ASN A 163 13.51 -5.39 23.57
C ASN A 163 12.69 -6.40 22.78
N VAL A 164 13.40 -7.38 22.22
CA VAL A 164 12.83 -8.39 21.32
C VAL A 164 12.55 -9.66 22.11
N LYS A 165 11.29 -10.14 22.09
CA LYS A 165 10.84 -11.40 22.68
C LYS A 165 10.21 -12.26 21.61
N ILE A 166 10.99 -13.16 21.04
CA ILE A 166 10.58 -14.12 20.01
C ILE A 166 10.49 -15.50 20.68
N PRO A 167 9.38 -16.23 20.55
CA PRO A 167 9.31 -17.62 21.01
C PRO A 167 10.18 -18.52 20.13
N GLU A 168 10.74 -19.59 20.69
CA GLU A 168 11.55 -20.59 19.97
C GLU A 168 10.74 -21.46 18.97
N VAL A 169 9.51 -21.07 18.65
CA VAL A 169 8.62 -21.86 17.79
C VAL A 169 8.88 -21.48 16.35
N THR A 170 9.50 -22.39 15.60
CA THR A 170 9.63 -22.33 14.16
C THR A 170 8.35 -22.82 13.49
N GLY A 171 7.90 -22.11 12.46
CA GLY A 171 6.72 -22.45 11.67
C GLY A 171 6.88 -22.00 10.22
N ILE A 172 5.91 -22.36 9.41
CA ILE A 172 5.78 -21.86 8.04
C ILE A 172 4.45 -21.14 7.91
N LEU A 173 4.41 -20.06 7.13
CA LEU A 173 3.19 -19.33 6.81
C LEU A 173 3.16 -19.03 5.31
N LEU A 174 1.96 -18.98 4.76
CA LEU A 174 1.74 -18.57 3.38
C LEU A 174 1.69 -17.04 3.34
N SER A 175 2.65 -16.42 2.64
CA SER A 175 2.77 -14.97 2.58
C SER A 175 3.63 -14.51 1.40
N ASP A 176 3.61 -13.22 1.10
CA ASP A 176 4.49 -12.59 0.12
C ASP A 176 5.74 -12.02 0.80
N LYS A 177 6.90 -12.51 0.37
CA LYS A 177 8.21 -12.13 0.91
C LYS A 177 8.49 -10.63 0.78
N THR A 178 8.13 -10.05 -0.35
CA THR A 178 8.36 -8.63 -0.65
C THR A 178 7.45 -7.74 0.19
N MET A 179 6.18 -8.12 0.33
CA MET A 179 5.21 -7.40 1.15
C MET A 179 5.59 -7.45 2.64
N ILE A 180 6.04 -8.59 3.15
CA ILE A 180 6.55 -8.72 4.53
C ILE A 180 7.69 -7.74 4.80
N ASN A 181 8.69 -7.70 3.91
CA ASN A 181 9.81 -6.78 4.07
C ASN A 181 9.37 -5.31 4.04
N ARG A 182 8.47 -4.96 3.11
CA ARG A 182 7.88 -3.61 3.02
C ARG A 182 7.09 -3.24 4.28
N ILE A 183 6.34 -4.16 4.87
CA ILE A 183 5.60 -3.96 6.12
C ILE A 183 6.57 -3.56 7.23
N PHE A 184 7.61 -4.36 7.49
CA PHE A 184 8.57 -4.06 8.54
C PHE A 184 9.32 -2.75 8.26
N THR A 185 9.77 -2.51 7.05
CA THR A 185 10.44 -1.24 6.67
C THR A 185 9.54 -0.03 6.96
N ASN A 186 8.24 -0.10 6.64
CA ASN A 186 7.29 0.98 6.95
C ASN A 186 7.11 1.18 8.46
N LEU A 187 6.98 0.10 9.23
CA LEU A 187 6.79 0.16 10.67
C LEU A 187 8.02 0.76 11.37
N PHE A 188 9.21 0.28 11.05
CA PHE A 188 10.45 0.77 11.65
C PHE A 188 10.83 2.18 11.19
N SER A 189 10.52 2.56 9.95
CA SER A 189 10.62 3.95 9.48
C SER A 189 9.71 4.89 10.28
N ASN A 190 8.50 4.47 10.65
CA ASN A 190 7.62 5.24 11.52
C ASN A 190 8.20 5.39 12.93
N ILE A 191 8.84 4.34 13.48
CA ILE A 191 9.55 4.43 14.78
C ILE A 191 10.68 5.45 14.70
N LEU A 192 11.48 5.45 13.63
CA LEU A 192 12.56 6.44 13.45
C LEU A 192 12.04 7.87 13.41
N LYS A 193 10.91 8.11 12.71
CA LYS A 193 10.33 9.45 12.55
C LYS A 193 9.66 9.96 13.82
N TYR A 194 8.90 9.13 14.50
CA TYR A 194 7.98 9.55 15.56
C TYR A 194 8.30 8.97 16.94
N GLY A 195 9.17 7.96 17.01
CA GLY A 195 9.50 7.26 18.25
C GLY A 195 10.28 8.10 19.24
N ASP A 196 10.02 7.91 20.51
CA ASP A 196 10.83 8.44 21.61
C ASP A 196 12.02 7.51 21.91
N LYS A 197 13.24 8.05 21.84
CA LYS A 197 14.48 7.29 22.10
C LYS A 197 14.71 6.98 23.59
N GLY A 198 14.01 7.69 24.48
CA GLY A 198 14.08 7.49 25.91
C GLY A 198 13.40 6.20 26.38
N THR A 199 12.59 5.59 25.54
CA THR A 199 11.86 4.36 25.85
C THR A 199 12.22 3.24 24.87
N PRO A 200 12.36 1.97 25.36
CA PRO A 200 12.68 0.86 24.50
C PRO A 200 11.54 0.52 23.54
N VAL A 201 11.87 0.21 22.28
CA VAL A 201 10.96 -0.40 21.33
C VAL A 201 10.78 -1.87 21.70
N ILE A 202 9.54 -2.27 21.99
CA ILE A 202 9.21 -3.62 22.42
C ILE A 202 8.65 -4.40 21.23
N ILE A 203 9.28 -5.51 20.88
CA ILE A 203 8.84 -6.39 19.83
C ILE A 203 8.56 -7.76 20.43
N ARG A 204 7.36 -8.26 20.18
CA ARG A 204 6.94 -9.59 20.64
C ARG A 204 6.34 -10.35 19.49
N SER A 205 6.66 -11.64 19.39
CA SER A 205 5.93 -12.55 18.52
C SER A 205 5.29 -13.68 19.32
N SER A 206 4.19 -14.18 18.83
CA SER A 206 3.48 -15.32 19.41
C SER A 206 2.76 -16.13 18.36
N VAL A 207 2.63 -17.43 18.61
CA VAL A 207 1.81 -18.35 17.82
C VAL A 207 0.69 -18.85 18.69
N ARG A 208 -0.57 -18.58 18.32
CA ARG A 208 -1.76 -19.07 19.04
C ARG A 208 -2.82 -19.54 18.06
N LYS A 209 -3.37 -20.73 18.27
CA LYS A 209 -4.47 -21.26 17.44
C LYS A 209 -4.20 -21.13 15.91
N GLN A 210 -3.03 -21.55 15.49
CA GLN A 210 -2.60 -21.43 14.09
C GLN A 210 -2.44 -19.99 13.58
N ARG A 211 -2.28 -19.00 14.45
CA ARG A 211 -2.05 -17.60 14.12
C ARG A 211 -0.65 -17.18 14.56
N PHE A 212 0.11 -16.60 13.64
CA PHE A 212 1.39 -15.97 13.93
C PHE A 212 1.17 -14.46 14.12
N THR A 213 1.60 -13.94 15.26
CA THR A 213 1.35 -12.54 15.64
C THR A 213 2.68 -11.86 15.93
N VAL A 214 2.93 -10.71 15.35
CA VAL A 214 4.03 -9.81 15.71
C VAL A 214 3.46 -8.53 16.28
N THR A 215 3.92 -8.16 17.47
CA THR A 215 3.54 -6.94 18.18
C THR A 215 4.75 -6.02 18.25
N VAL A 216 4.66 -4.81 17.70
CA VAL A 216 5.68 -3.77 17.81
C VAL A 216 5.11 -2.60 18.60
N SER A 217 5.76 -2.21 19.71
CA SER A 217 5.31 -1.14 20.61
C SER A 217 6.41 -0.11 20.81
N ASN A 218 6.10 1.17 20.67
CA ASN A 218 7.01 2.26 20.97
C ASN A 218 6.27 3.46 21.58
N ALA A 219 6.98 4.29 22.35
CA ALA A 219 6.47 5.60 22.75
C ALA A 219 6.69 6.63 21.65
N ILE A 220 5.82 7.64 21.59
CA ILE A 220 5.84 8.71 20.58
C ILE A 220 6.32 10.00 21.25
N LYS A 221 7.18 10.78 20.55
CA LYS A 221 7.62 12.10 20.99
C LYS A 221 6.44 13.05 21.17
N GLN A 222 6.41 13.81 22.28
CA GLN A 222 5.33 14.75 22.60
C GLN A 222 5.17 15.89 21.58
N GLU A 223 6.25 16.30 20.90
CA GLU A 223 6.24 17.41 19.94
C GLU A 223 5.47 17.11 18.63
N HIS A 224 5.13 15.86 18.36
CA HIS A 224 4.45 15.42 17.14
C HIS A 224 3.00 14.99 17.33
N SER A 225 2.38 15.26 18.48
CA SER A 225 1.00 14.88 18.74
C SER A 225 -0.02 15.64 17.86
N ASP A 226 0.33 16.80 17.32
CA ASP A 226 -0.60 17.71 16.60
C ASP A 226 -0.26 17.95 15.11
N VAL A 227 0.89 17.49 14.63
CA VAL A 227 1.20 17.59 13.20
C VAL A 227 0.49 16.43 12.50
N GLY A 228 -0.44 16.74 11.58
CA GLY A 228 -1.15 15.77 10.75
C GLY A 228 -0.16 14.84 10.05
N SER A 229 0.25 13.78 10.77
CA SER A 229 1.07 12.72 10.19
C SER A 229 0.25 12.10 9.07
N SER A 230 0.73 12.18 7.84
CA SER A 230 0.15 11.41 6.77
C SER A 230 0.24 9.94 7.18
N ASN A 231 -0.88 9.35 7.62
CA ASN A 231 -0.96 7.92 8.01
C ASN A 231 -0.75 6.99 6.79
N ILE A 232 -0.05 7.49 5.77
CA ILE A 232 0.18 6.82 4.49
C ILE A 232 0.91 5.50 4.70
N GLY A 233 2.01 5.50 5.46
CA GLY A 233 2.77 4.28 5.74
C GLY A 233 1.96 3.21 6.46
N LEU A 234 1.09 3.59 7.41
CA LEU A 234 0.22 2.66 8.13
C LEU A 234 -0.94 2.15 7.26
N ARG A 235 -1.50 3.01 6.37
CA ARG A 235 -2.48 2.56 5.38
C ARG A 235 -1.88 1.53 4.42
N ASN A 236 -0.65 1.74 3.98
CA ASN A 236 0.06 0.79 3.13
C ASN A 236 0.27 -0.54 3.84
N VAL A 237 0.68 -0.52 5.11
CA VAL A 237 0.79 -1.74 5.93
C VAL A 237 -0.56 -2.44 6.01
N GLN A 238 -1.64 -1.72 6.34
CA GLN A 238 -2.98 -2.28 6.44
C GLN A 238 -3.42 -2.92 5.12
N ARG A 239 -3.18 -2.27 3.98
CA ARG A 239 -3.55 -2.80 2.66
C ARG A 239 -2.73 -4.05 2.31
N MET A 240 -1.39 -4.02 2.46
CA MET A 240 -0.55 -5.19 2.22
C MET A 240 -0.97 -6.38 3.09
N MET A 241 -1.36 -6.13 4.35
CA MET A 241 -1.90 -7.14 5.23
C MET A 241 -3.20 -7.74 4.70
N GLN A 242 -4.17 -6.90 4.28
CA GLN A 242 -5.44 -7.35 3.70
C GLN A 242 -5.24 -8.17 2.42
N MET A 243 -4.28 -7.81 1.57
CA MET A 243 -3.96 -8.56 0.35
C MET A 243 -3.41 -9.96 0.64
N MET A 244 -2.83 -10.19 1.81
CA MET A 244 -2.33 -11.48 2.28
C MET A 244 -3.30 -12.17 3.25
N ASP A 245 -4.58 -11.80 3.26
CA ASP A 245 -5.60 -12.26 4.22
C ASP A 245 -5.21 -12.03 5.69
N GLY A 246 -4.38 -11.02 5.93
CA GLY A 246 -3.92 -10.61 7.25
C GLY A 246 -4.74 -9.46 7.84
N GLU A 247 -4.59 -9.25 9.13
CA GLU A 247 -5.27 -8.20 9.88
C GLU A 247 -4.26 -7.30 10.61
N MET A 248 -4.53 -6.00 10.65
CA MET A 248 -3.72 -5.01 11.36
C MET A 248 -4.58 -4.31 12.41
N LEU A 249 -4.21 -4.40 13.67
CA LEU A 249 -4.82 -3.64 14.77
C LEU A 249 -3.89 -2.53 15.25
N LEU A 250 -4.42 -1.31 15.28
CA LEU A 250 -3.72 -0.13 15.78
C LEU A 250 -4.36 0.31 17.10
N THR A 251 -3.64 0.21 18.22
CA THR A 251 -4.12 0.73 19.51
C THR A 251 -3.22 1.86 20.01
N LYS A 252 -3.84 2.98 20.39
CA LYS A 252 -3.17 4.09 21.05
C LYS A 252 -3.58 4.09 22.53
N LYS A 253 -2.65 3.88 23.44
CA LYS A 253 -2.87 4.01 24.89
C LYS A 253 -2.38 5.38 25.34
N THR A 254 -3.26 6.17 25.90
CA THR A 254 -2.90 7.42 26.59
C THR A 254 -2.95 7.11 28.08
N SER A 255 -1.82 7.16 28.80
CA SER A 255 -1.81 6.99 30.25
C SER A 255 -2.29 8.29 30.93
N SER A 256 -3.54 8.31 31.37
CA SER A 256 -4.12 9.43 32.12
C SER A 256 -4.15 9.24 33.64
N ASP A 257 -3.60 8.13 34.18
CA ASP A 257 -3.78 7.77 35.59
C ASP A 257 -2.47 7.50 36.35
N SER A 258 -1.57 8.51 36.45
CA SER A 258 -0.62 8.57 37.56
C SER A 258 0.08 9.94 37.57
N PRO A 259 0.12 10.68 38.68
CA PRO A 259 0.85 11.94 38.79
C PRO A 259 2.36 11.63 38.80
N GLY A 260 3.05 11.89 37.70
CA GLY A 260 4.51 11.76 37.60
C GLY A 260 5.04 10.90 36.43
N THR A 261 4.17 10.30 35.62
CA THR A 261 4.60 9.53 34.44
C THR A 261 4.28 10.30 33.16
N HIS A 262 5.29 10.47 32.31
CA HIS A 262 5.15 11.08 30.98
C HIS A 262 4.08 10.38 30.16
N ASN A 263 3.28 11.14 29.43
CA ASN A 263 2.25 10.64 28.51
C ASN A 263 2.88 9.72 27.45
N ILE A 264 2.75 8.41 27.63
CA ILE A 264 3.21 7.41 26.67
C ILE A 264 2.02 7.05 25.78
N SER A 265 2.05 7.45 24.52
CA SER A 265 1.11 6.96 23.51
C SER A 265 1.65 5.66 22.90
N GLN A 266 0.96 4.54 23.07
CA GLN A 266 1.30 3.27 22.43
C GLN A 266 0.30 2.96 21.31
N LYS A 267 0.79 2.52 20.17
CA LYS A 267 -0.03 2.05 19.04
C LYS A 267 0.17 0.57 18.81
N THR A 268 -0.90 -0.20 18.71
CA THR A 268 -0.88 -1.66 18.48
C THR A 268 -1.39 -1.99 17.09
N ILE A 269 -0.71 -2.84 16.37
CA ILE A 269 -1.08 -3.34 15.05
C ILE A 269 -1.08 -4.86 15.08
N SER A 270 -2.21 -5.50 14.80
CA SER A 270 -2.37 -6.96 14.72
C SER A 270 -2.70 -7.41 13.32
N ALA A 271 -2.10 -8.49 12.86
CA ALA A 271 -2.27 -9.03 11.54
C ALA A 271 -2.59 -10.54 11.56
N PHE A 272 -3.56 -10.99 10.76
CA PHE A 272 -4.11 -12.34 10.71
C PHE A 272 -3.94 -12.97 9.32
N ALA A 273 -3.67 -14.26 9.24
CA ALA A 273 -3.76 -15.06 8.03
C ALA A 273 -4.67 -16.28 8.20
N SER A 274 -5.40 -16.67 7.14
CA SER A 274 -6.54 -17.59 7.14
C SER A 274 -6.21 -19.11 7.10
N GLU A 275 -7.18 -19.86 7.33
CA GLU A 275 -7.58 -21.24 7.63
C GLU A 275 -6.79 -22.46 7.14
N ASN A 276 -5.57 -22.53 6.73
CA ASN A 276 -4.96 -23.87 6.52
C ASN A 276 -3.44 -24.00 6.81
N VAL A 277 -2.92 -23.23 7.61
CA VAL A 277 -1.65 -23.07 8.29
C VAL A 277 -1.52 -21.55 8.48
N SER A 278 -2.12 -21.09 9.50
CA SER A 278 -2.47 -19.70 9.67
C SER A 278 -1.38 -18.99 10.46
N GLY A 279 -0.79 -18.00 9.85
CA GLY A 279 0.05 -17.02 10.54
C GLY A 279 -0.74 -15.74 10.79
N VAL A 280 -0.60 -15.17 11.96
CA VAL A 280 -1.19 -13.89 12.35
C VAL A 280 -0.10 -12.93 12.76
N PHE A 281 -0.12 -11.73 12.21
CA PHE A 281 0.74 -10.65 12.66
C PHE A 281 -0.03 -9.66 13.53
N GLU A 282 0.40 -9.48 14.77
CA GLU A 282 -0.01 -8.38 15.61
C GLU A 282 1.15 -7.40 15.79
N VAL A 283 0.97 -6.16 15.39
CA VAL A 283 1.97 -5.11 15.53
C VAL A 283 1.41 -4.00 16.42
N THR A 284 1.99 -3.81 17.60
CA THR A 284 1.66 -2.72 18.53
C THR A 284 2.72 -1.63 18.43
N LEU A 285 2.34 -0.45 18.01
CA LEU A 285 3.16 0.77 18.01
C LEU A 285 2.84 1.66 19.21
#